data_aa35adb18149698dbbb0e1b4531f5eb5
#
_entry.id   aa35adb18149698dbbb0e1b4531f5eb5
#
_cell.length_a   1.000
_cell.length_b   1.000
_cell.length_c   1.000
_cell.angle_alpha   90.00
_cell.angle_beta   90.00
_cell.angle_gamma   90.00
#
_symmetry.space_group_name_H-M   'P 1'
#
loop_
_entity.id
_entity.type
_entity.pdbx_description
1 polymer ?
#
loop_
_entity_poly.entity_id
_entity_poly.type
_entity_poly.pdbx_seq_one_letter_code
_entity_poly.pdbx_strand_id
1 'polypeptide(L)'
;MTDEQNQMIMTIKRIAAMIEQEQLSMKDCPVSDITEALHYALNYRDNAPLSENISLQYGDLIKYMIANGQKAECCYMLDMMADWMQYEYEKDSYNDKKYSDISKQLEDAKEDNRLFDNIVQRYKSHSMDDAFLDEHTYHTLALVKEKGSIELFKEISSCVYDTNLRRIARQNKKKIAFFVKDSAEWSCEEVYKLYAARPDCEVVVTVAPFFVGTQQTIFDTYNKTIAYFTERGFNTIGLYDQYQDRIKSWKEIGSPDIVFHLNPYYTAFIGTSSILNFPLSILNVYIPYGMMIYGNVSGQFNQLSHALYWKIFCETACHKEMAEKYSDIGDFNVVSSGFVRMDSFYRDEPEPERDIWKMAPDADKQNVKRIIYAPHWSIRDGAAGFGNFDKTYMQMYNYAKDTATATSWVLRPHPMLRAGSVAQGLFQSEQEYDEYLDMWNRLPNAKVIESGTYCDIFKSSDAMILDSISFLGEYLYVHKPMLFLTRERNTFNDFGRELAKILYKADGGDFNAIKRFVENTVIQNDDYMLKEREAFFEKYLDYYKINGMPASEYIYEYIDDAINKVQ
;
A
#
# COMPACT_ATOMS: atom_id res chain seq x y z
N MET A 1 0.59 -22.57 -19.20
CA MET A 1 -0.48 -23.37 -18.58
C MET A 1 -0.41 -24.81 -19.11
N THR A 2 -0.39 -25.80 -18.23
CA THR A 2 -0.37 -27.22 -18.63
C THR A 2 -1.75 -27.69 -19.07
N ASP A 3 -1.82 -28.85 -19.80
CA ASP A 3 -3.12 -29.43 -20.19
C ASP A 3 -3.98 -29.77 -18.97
N GLU A 4 -3.37 -30.18 -17.87
CA GLU A 4 -4.04 -30.52 -16.62
C GLU A 4 -4.64 -29.28 -15.93
N GLN A 5 -3.91 -28.18 -15.91
CA GLN A 5 -4.40 -26.88 -15.40
C GLN A 5 -5.58 -26.36 -16.23
N ASN A 6 -5.49 -26.44 -17.56
CA ASN A 6 -6.59 -26.11 -18.47
C ASN A 6 -7.83 -26.96 -18.20
N GLN A 7 -7.65 -28.27 -18.05
CA GLN A 7 -8.74 -29.19 -17.81
C GLN A 7 -9.45 -28.89 -16.48
N MET A 8 -8.71 -28.52 -15.45
CA MET A 8 -9.25 -28.14 -14.14
C MET A 8 -10.12 -26.88 -14.22
N ILE A 9 -9.64 -25.81 -14.87
CA ILE A 9 -10.39 -24.56 -15.07
C ILE A 9 -11.67 -24.81 -15.87
N MET A 10 -11.56 -25.56 -16.95
CA MET A 10 -12.71 -25.89 -17.79
C MET A 10 -13.75 -26.74 -17.05
N THR A 11 -13.30 -27.60 -16.12
CA THR A 11 -14.19 -28.39 -15.27
C THR A 11 -14.99 -27.50 -14.32
N ILE A 12 -14.37 -26.52 -13.67
CA ILE A 12 -15.07 -25.57 -12.77
C ILE A 12 -16.09 -24.73 -13.56
N LYS A 13 -15.71 -24.18 -14.72
CA LYS A 13 -16.63 -23.43 -15.59
C LYS A 13 -17.81 -24.30 -16.05
N ARG A 14 -17.56 -25.57 -16.37
CA ARG A 14 -18.61 -26.51 -16.74
C ARG A 14 -19.56 -26.80 -15.58
N ILE A 15 -19.06 -26.94 -14.37
CA ILE A 15 -19.89 -27.10 -13.17
C ILE A 15 -20.78 -25.87 -12.97
N ALA A 16 -20.25 -24.65 -13.06
CA ALA A 16 -21.05 -23.44 -12.98
C ALA A 16 -22.18 -23.40 -14.02
N ALA A 17 -21.85 -23.67 -15.28
CA ALA A 17 -22.84 -23.73 -16.38
C ALA A 17 -23.89 -24.83 -16.17
N MET A 18 -23.53 -26.00 -15.65
CA MET A 18 -24.46 -27.09 -15.36
C MET A 18 -25.42 -26.73 -14.20
N ILE A 19 -24.95 -26.00 -13.19
CA ILE A 19 -25.79 -25.48 -12.12
C ILE A 19 -26.74 -24.40 -12.66
N GLU A 20 -26.25 -23.49 -13.47
CA GLU A 20 -27.03 -22.42 -14.09
C GLU A 20 -28.16 -22.99 -14.96
N GLN A 21 -27.88 -24.02 -15.76
CA GLN A 21 -28.82 -24.71 -16.66
C GLN A 21 -29.68 -25.77 -15.95
N GLU A 22 -29.61 -25.88 -14.62
CA GLU A 22 -30.34 -26.89 -13.85
C GLU A 22 -30.01 -28.35 -14.17
N GLN A 23 -28.86 -28.61 -14.80
CA GLN A 23 -28.37 -29.95 -15.10
C GLN A 23 -27.63 -30.58 -13.91
N LEU A 24 -27.18 -29.78 -12.96
CA LEU A 24 -26.56 -30.18 -11.72
C LEU A 24 -27.27 -29.45 -10.57
N SER A 25 -27.70 -30.20 -9.56
CA SER A 25 -28.23 -29.59 -8.35
C SER A 25 -27.12 -28.88 -7.58
N MET A 26 -27.37 -27.69 -7.02
CA MET A 26 -26.42 -26.99 -6.17
C MET A 26 -25.92 -27.86 -5.01
N LYS A 27 -26.77 -28.75 -4.48
CA LYS A 27 -26.42 -29.67 -3.37
C LYS A 27 -25.38 -30.72 -3.78
N ASP A 28 -25.29 -31.02 -5.07
CA ASP A 28 -24.36 -31.99 -5.64
C ASP A 28 -23.07 -31.31 -6.17
N CYS A 29 -22.90 -30.00 -5.93
CA CYS A 29 -21.70 -29.26 -6.29
C CYS A 29 -20.48 -29.82 -5.51
N PRO A 30 -19.41 -30.23 -6.21
CA PRO A 30 -18.22 -30.85 -5.58
C PRO A 30 -17.32 -29.77 -4.94
N VAL A 31 -17.81 -29.10 -3.90
CA VAL A 31 -17.13 -27.96 -3.25
C VAL A 31 -15.74 -28.34 -2.74
N SER A 32 -15.58 -29.57 -2.20
CA SER A 32 -14.29 -30.04 -1.69
C SER A 32 -13.24 -30.12 -2.80
N ASP A 33 -13.60 -30.67 -3.97
CA ASP A 33 -12.68 -30.84 -5.10
C ASP A 33 -12.30 -29.47 -5.70
N ILE A 34 -13.28 -28.54 -5.76
CA ILE A 34 -13.06 -27.17 -6.22
C ILE A 34 -12.13 -26.42 -5.26
N THR A 35 -12.34 -26.60 -3.95
CA THR A 35 -11.50 -25.97 -2.90
C THR A 35 -10.08 -26.51 -2.95
N GLU A 36 -9.91 -27.82 -3.17
CA GLU A 36 -8.60 -28.46 -3.34
C GLU A 36 -7.90 -27.97 -4.61
N ALA A 37 -8.63 -27.83 -5.73
CA ALA A 37 -8.11 -27.28 -6.98
C ALA A 37 -7.65 -25.83 -6.80
N LEU A 38 -8.42 -24.99 -6.09
CA LEU A 38 -8.04 -23.62 -5.76
C LEU A 38 -6.83 -23.58 -4.83
N HIS A 39 -6.79 -24.44 -3.83
CA HIS A 39 -5.64 -24.59 -2.94
C HIS A 39 -4.37 -24.94 -3.72
N TYR A 40 -4.46 -25.88 -4.65
CA TYR A 40 -3.35 -26.27 -5.52
C TYR A 40 -2.89 -25.10 -6.41
N ALA A 41 -3.81 -24.36 -7.02
CA ALA A 41 -3.50 -23.19 -7.82
C ALA A 41 -2.82 -22.07 -7.01
N LEU A 42 -3.22 -21.86 -5.78
CA LEU A 42 -2.64 -20.87 -4.86
C LEU A 42 -1.30 -21.34 -4.26
N ASN A 43 -1.14 -22.64 -3.99
CA ASN A 43 0.11 -23.23 -3.45
C ASN A 43 1.25 -23.27 -4.46
N TYR A 44 0.93 -23.15 -5.73
CA TYR A 44 1.94 -23.05 -6.79
C TYR A 44 2.95 -21.89 -6.56
N ARG A 45 2.71 -21.06 -5.54
CA ARG A 45 3.48 -19.85 -5.17
C ARG A 45 4.07 -19.82 -3.76
N ASP A 46 4.44 -20.92 -3.16
CA ASP A 46 5.14 -20.94 -1.84
C ASP A 46 4.51 -20.15 -0.67
N ASN A 47 3.20 -19.91 -0.68
CA ASN A 47 2.47 -19.25 0.42
C ASN A 47 1.46 -20.20 1.07
N ALA A 48 1.89 -21.37 1.47
CA ALA A 48 1.06 -22.46 2.00
C ALA A 48 0.02 -22.05 3.09
N PRO A 49 0.35 -21.25 4.14
CA PRO A 49 -0.63 -20.88 5.15
C PRO A 49 -1.71 -19.92 4.65
N LEU A 50 -1.37 -19.03 3.72
CA LEU A 50 -2.32 -18.05 3.19
C LEU A 50 -3.27 -18.69 2.17
N SER A 51 -2.76 -19.59 1.34
CA SER A 51 -3.53 -20.33 0.34
C SER A 51 -4.55 -21.27 0.98
N GLU A 52 -4.17 -21.97 2.05
CA GLU A 52 -5.08 -22.84 2.78
C GLU A 52 -6.24 -22.05 3.40
N ASN A 53 -5.95 -20.91 4.01
CA ASN A 53 -6.96 -20.06 4.63
C ASN A 53 -7.91 -19.43 3.60
N ILE A 54 -7.39 -18.97 2.45
CA ILE A 54 -8.20 -18.42 1.37
C ILE A 54 -9.08 -19.49 0.73
N SER A 55 -8.52 -20.67 0.39
CA SER A 55 -9.29 -21.73 -0.23
C SER A 55 -10.40 -22.27 0.69
N LEU A 56 -10.15 -22.37 1.99
CA LEU A 56 -11.16 -22.72 2.99
C LEU A 56 -12.29 -21.68 3.08
N GLN A 57 -11.94 -20.38 3.10
CA GLN A 57 -12.93 -19.29 3.13
C GLN A 57 -13.84 -19.30 1.90
N TYR A 58 -13.30 -19.53 0.71
CA TYR A 58 -14.10 -19.66 -0.51
C TYR A 58 -14.97 -20.91 -0.51
N GLY A 59 -14.44 -22.03 -0.03
CA GLY A 59 -15.21 -23.26 0.14
C GLY A 59 -16.39 -23.09 1.09
N ASP A 60 -16.19 -22.41 2.22
CA ASP A 60 -17.26 -22.14 3.18
C ASP A 60 -18.30 -21.14 2.65
N LEU A 61 -17.87 -20.16 1.85
CA LEU A 61 -18.77 -19.23 1.18
C LEU A 61 -19.65 -19.92 0.13
N ILE A 62 -19.09 -20.84 -0.67
CA ILE A 62 -19.86 -21.65 -1.62
C ILE A 62 -20.87 -22.54 -0.88
N LYS A 63 -20.44 -23.21 0.21
CA LYS A 63 -21.35 -24.01 1.06
C LYS A 63 -22.50 -23.17 1.63
N TYR A 64 -22.20 -21.95 2.07
CA TYR A 64 -23.21 -21.00 2.56
C TYR A 64 -24.20 -20.63 1.45
N MET A 65 -23.74 -20.31 0.25
CA MET A 65 -24.60 -19.99 -0.91
C MET A 65 -25.49 -21.17 -1.29
N ILE A 66 -24.94 -22.40 -1.28
CA ILE A 66 -25.69 -23.64 -1.52
C ILE A 66 -26.78 -23.81 -0.47
N ALA A 67 -26.46 -23.65 0.81
CA ALA A 67 -27.41 -23.81 1.91
C ALA A 67 -28.56 -22.78 1.87
N ASN A 68 -28.32 -21.59 1.34
CA ASN A 68 -29.31 -20.51 1.23
C ASN A 68 -29.99 -20.42 -0.14
N GLY A 69 -29.72 -21.37 -1.06
CA GLY A 69 -30.34 -21.40 -2.39
C GLY A 69 -29.91 -20.26 -3.33
N GLN A 70 -28.75 -19.66 -3.08
CA GLN A 70 -28.19 -18.53 -3.85
C GLN A 70 -27.50 -19.03 -5.12
N LYS A 71 -28.31 -19.45 -6.12
CA LYS A 71 -27.84 -20.11 -7.34
C LYS A 71 -26.96 -19.19 -8.22
N ALA A 72 -27.42 -17.98 -8.48
CA ALA A 72 -26.71 -17.03 -9.33
C ALA A 72 -25.37 -16.62 -8.71
N GLU A 73 -25.33 -16.38 -7.41
CA GLU A 73 -24.14 -16.03 -6.65
C GLU A 73 -23.13 -17.18 -6.62
N CYS A 74 -23.63 -18.42 -6.49
CA CYS A 74 -22.81 -19.62 -6.52
C CYS A 74 -22.15 -19.81 -7.89
N CYS A 75 -22.89 -19.69 -8.99
CA CYS A 75 -22.37 -19.79 -10.35
C CYS A 75 -21.34 -18.68 -10.61
N TYR A 76 -21.64 -17.45 -10.23
CA TYR A 76 -20.71 -16.32 -10.36
C TYR A 76 -19.41 -16.54 -9.58
N MET A 77 -19.49 -17.09 -8.36
CA MET A 77 -18.32 -17.39 -7.55
C MET A 77 -17.44 -18.45 -8.21
N LEU A 78 -18.04 -19.50 -8.76
CA LEU A 78 -17.31 -20.56 -9.45
C LEU A 78 -16.61 -20.04 -10.72
N ASP A 79 -17.30 -19.21 -11.51
CA ASP A 79 -16.70 -18.59 -12.70
C ASP A 79 -15.55 -17.65 -12.33
N MET A 80 -15.74 -16.83 -11.30
CA MET A 80 -14.69 -15.95 -10.79
C MET A 80 -13.46 -16.72 -10.29
N MET A 81 -13.66 -17.86 -9.63
CA MET A 81 -12.55 -18.73 -9.19
C MET A 81 -11.81 -19.34 -10.39
N ALA A 82 -12.55 -19.80 -11.40
CA ALA A 82 -11.97 -20.33 -12.62
C ALA A 82 -11.17 -19.27 -13.40
N ASP A 83 -11.71 -18.06 -13.53
CA ASP A 83 -11.03 -16.94 -14.19
C ASP A 83 -9.79 -16.50 -13.40
N TRP A 84 -9.85 -16.50 -12.07
CA TRP A 84 -8.70 -16.22 -11.22
C TRP A 84 -7.62 -17.29 -11.34
N MET A 85 -7.99 -18.57 -11.33
CA MET A 85 -7.05 -19.67 -11.56
C MET A 85 -6.42 -19.56 -12.96
N GLN A 86 -7.20 -19.25 -13.98
CA GLN A 86 -6.70 -19.02 -15.34
C GLN A 86 -5.68 -17.86 -15.34
N TYR A 87 -6.03 -16.72 -14.73
CA TYR A 87 -5.14 -15.58 -14.59
C TYR A 87 -3.84 -15.95 -13.85
N GLU A 88 -3.92 -16.68 -12.74
CA GLU A 88 -2.75 -17.11 -11.97
C GLU A 88 -1.85 -18.07 -12.80
N TYR A 89 -2.43 -18.98 -13.56
CA TYR A 89 -1.69 -19.91 -14.42
C TYR A 89 -1.13 -19.24 -15.70
N GLU A 90 -1.84 -18.31 -16.32
CA GLU A 90 -1.36 -17.55 -17.49
C GLU A 90 -0.26 -16.56 -17.11
N LYS A 91 -0.37 -15.95 -15.94
CA LYS A 91 0.67 -15.11 -15.37
C LYS A 91 1.99 -15.87 -15.16
N ASP A 92 1.90 -17.16 -14.87
CA ASP A 92 3.06 -18.04 -14.72
C ASP A 92 3.78 -18.33 -16.05
N SER A 93 3.09 -18.44 -17.16
CA SER A 93 3.75 -18.76 -18.44
C SER A 93 4.76 -17.68 -18.89
N TYR A 94 4.57 -16.44 -18.46
CA TYR A 94 5.50 -15.33 -18.68
C TYR A 94 6.55 -15.21 -17.56
N ASN A 95 6.17 -15.51 -16.31
CA ASN A 95 7.02 -15.41 -15.12
C ASN A 95 7.80 -16.70 -14.81
N ASP A 96 7.36 -17.88 -15.29
CA ASP A 96 7.89 -19.20 -14.96
C ASP A 96 9.43 -19.29 -15.05
N LYS A 97 10.01 -18.66 -16.07
CA LYS A 97 11.47 -18.73 -16.23
C LYS A 97 12.24 -17.85 -15.25
N LYS A 98 11.66 -16.74 -14.81
CA LYS A 98 12.29 -15.82 -13.85
C LYS A 98 11.97 -16.19 -12.38
N TYR A 99 10.78 -16.72 -12.11
CA TYR A 99 10.40 -17.17 -10.77
C TYR A 99 10.93 -18.56 -10.43
N SER A 100 11.05 -19.48 -11.41
CA SER A 100 11.69 -20.77 -11.17
C SER A 100 13.14 -20.62 -10.72
N ASP A 101 13.85 -19.63 -11.25
CA ASP A 101 15.23 -19.34 -10.82
C ASP A 101 15.28 -18.79 -9.38
N ILE A 102 14.31 -17.97 -8.97
CA ILE A 102 14.26 -17.41 -7.61
C ILE A 102 13.76 -18.46 -6.60
N SER A 103 12.71 -19.21 -6.93
CA SER A 103 12.25 -20.32 -6.09
C SER A 103 13.31 -21.39 -5.94
N LYS A 104 14.02 -21.69 -7.01
CA LYS A 104 15.16 -22.63 -6.97
C LYS A 104 16.32 -22.09 -6.15
N GLN A 105 16.67 -20.80 -6.27
CA GLN A 105 17.67 -20.16 -5.41
C GLN A 105 17.25 -20.13 -3.94
N LEU A 106 15.96 -19.94 -3.64
CA LEU A 106 15.41 -20.01 -2.29
C LEU A 106 15.40 -21.45 -1.74
N GLU A 107 15.05 -22.45 -2.57
CA GLU A 107 15.15 -23.87 -2.19
C GLU A 107 16.60 -24.31 -2.02
N ASP A 108 17.48 -23.98 -2.95
CA ASP A 108 18.93 -24.26 -2.88
C ASP A 108 19.56 -23.64 -1.63
N ALA A 109 19.08 -22.44 -1.22
CA ALA A 109 19.55 -21.77 -0.01
C ALA A 109 18.87 -22.25 1.28
N LYS A 110 17.61 -22.73 1.24
CA LYS A 110 16.98 -23.43 2.38
C LYS A 110 17.73 -24.70 2.76
N GLU A 111 18.31 -25.39 1.78
CA GLU A 111 19.15 -26.58 1.98
C GLU A 111 20.61 -26.24 2.32
N ASP A 112 21.07 -25.01 2.09
CA ASP A 112 22.46 -24.63 2.36
C ASP A 112 22.71 -24.31 3.84
N ASN A 113 22.76 -25.37 4.64
CA ASN A 113 23.15 -25.28 6.06
C ASN A 113 24.52 -24.60 6.25
N ARG A 114 25.40 -24.63 5.21
CA ARG A 114 26.73 -24.01 5.29
C ARG A 114 26.64 -22.49 5.39
N LEU A 115 25.69 -21.84 4.71
CA LEU A 115 25.53 -20.39 4.79
C LEU A 115 25.04 -19.96 6.19
N PHE A 116 24.08 -20.68 6.74
CA PHE A 116 23.60 -20.47 8.11
C PHE A 116 24.75 -20.69 9.13
N ASP A 117 25.46 -21.82 9.02
CA ASP A 117 26.57 -22.13 9.93
C ASP A 117 27.69 -21.08 9.83
N ASN A 118 27.99 -20.58 8.62
CA ASN A 118 29.00 -19.55 8.40
C ASN A 118 28.64 -18.25 9.12
N ILE A 119 27.41 -17.72 8.96
CA ILE A 119 27.03 -16.46 9.64
C ILE A 119 27.02 -16.62 11.16
N VAL A 120 26.54 -17.75 11.68
CA VAL A 120 26.54 -18.02 13.13
C VAL A 120 27.99 -18.13 13.66
N GLN A 121 28.88 -18.76 12.91
CA GLN A 121 30.31 -18.85 13.28
C GLN A 121 30.99 -17.47 13.25
N ARG A 122 30.72 -16.65 12.21
CA ARG A 122 31.24 -15.28 12.10
C ARG A 122 30.77 -14.41 13.25
N TYR A 123 29.48 -14.52 13.60
CA TYR A 123 28.93 -13.83 14.75
C TYR A 123 29.63 -14.25 16.06
N LYS A 124 29.73 -15.55 16.34
CA LYS A 124 30.36 -16.08 17.56
C LYS A 124 31.86 -15.73 17.66
N SER A 125 32.54 -15.63 16.56
CA SER A 125 33.98 -15.28 16.52
C SER A 125 34.22 -13.76 16.44
N HIS A 126 33.20 -12.92 16.48
CA HIS A 126 33.28 -11.46 16.33
C HIS A 126 34.02 -11.02 15.05
N SER A 127 33.88 -11.78 13.97
CA SER A 127 34.57 -11.59 12.71
C SER A 127 33.67 -11.16 11.54
N MET A 128 32.53 -10.51 11.82
CA MET A 128 31.72 -9.84 10.81
C MET A 128 32.39 -8.50 10.47
N ASP A 129 32.97 -8.42 9.29
CA ASP A 129 33.64 -7.24 8.75
C ASP A 129 32.98 -6.73 7.47
N ASP A 130 33.47 -5.62 6.94
CA ASP A 130 32.95 -4.97 5.74
C ASP A 130 32.94 -5.93 4.53
N ALA A 131 33.98 -6.77 4.39
CA ALA A 131 34.10 -7.73 3.29
C ALA A 131 33.01 -8.81 3.39
N PHE A 132 32.74 -9.33 4.59
CA PHE A 132 31.65 -10.27 4.81
C PHE A 132 30.28 -9.66 4.45
N LEU A 133 30.04 -8.40 4.82
CA LEU A 133 28.78 -7.72 4.51
C LEU A 133 28.60 -7.49 3.00
N ASP A 134 29.68 -7.22 2.25
CA ASP A 134 29.63 -7.01 0.81
C ASP A 134 29.44 -8.31 0.00
N GLU A 135 29.89 -9.43 0.55
CA GLU A 135 29.82 -10.76 -0.08
C GLU A 135 28.48 -11.47 0.16
N HIS A 136 27.75 -11.09 1.22
CA HIS A 136 26.50 -11.75 1.62
C HIS A 136 25.31 -10.83 1.44
N THR A 137 24.12 -11.43 1.32
CA THR A 137 22.86 -10.70 1.12
C THR A 137 21.90 -10.89 2.29
N TYR A 138 20.82 -10.10 2.31
CA TYR A 138 19.75 -10.22 3.31
C TYR A 138 19.07 -11.59 3.32
N HIS A 139 19.25 -12.39 2.26
CA HIS A 139 18.86 -13.78 2.27
C HIS A 139 19.51 -14.55 3.44
N THR A 140 20.76 -14.22 3.76
CA THR A 140 21.47 -14.82 4.91
C THR A 140 20.77 -14.52 6.24
N LEU A 141 20.27 -13.30 6.45
CA LEU A 141 19.47 -12.96 7.63
C LEU A 141 18.10 -13.65 7.62
N ALA A 142 17.47 -13.79 6.44
CA ALA A 142 16.24 -14.54 6.30
C ALA A 142 16.40 -16.01 6.73
N LEU A 143 17.52 -16.65 6.36
CA LEU A 143 17.86 -17.99 6.82
C LEU A 143 18.05 -18.07 8.34
N VAL A 144 18.69 -17.06 8.95
CA VAL A 144 18.85 -17.00 10.40
C VAL A 144 17.49 -16.87 11.09
N LYS A 145 16.55 -16.08 10.54
CA LYS A 145 15.18 -15.97 11.05
C LYS A 145 14.43 -17.29 10.93
N GLU A 146 14.61 -18.02 9.83
CA GLU A 146 13.91 -19.28 9.56
C GLU A 146 14.45 -20.45 10.40
N LYS A 147 15.79 -20.60 10.46
CA LYS A 147 16.46 -21.76 11.06
C LYS A 147 16.89 -21.56 12.51
N GLY A 148 17.07 -20.31 12.95
CA GLY A 148 17.50 -19.95 14.29
C GLY A 148 16.36 -19.62 15.24
N SER A 149 16.72 -19.24 16.48
CA SER A 149 15.76 -18.60 17.39
C SER A 149 15.58 -17.13 17.03
N ILE A 150 14.48 -16.54 17.46
CA ILE A 150 14.23 -15.08 17.29
C ILE A 150 15.32 -14.25 18.00
N GLU A 151 15.78 -14.69 19.15
CA GLU A 151 16.87 -14.05 19.90
C GLU A 151 18.17 -14.06 19.09
N LEU A 152 18.55 -15.21 18.52
CA LEU A 152 19.73 -15.33 17.67
C LEU A 152 19.61 -14.43 16.42
N PHE A 153 18.43 -14.39 15.82
CA PHE A 153 18.17 -13.49 14.69
C PHE A 153 18.38 -12.02 15.08
N LYS A 154 17.81 -11.58 16.21
CA LYS A 154 17.97 -10.20 16.71
C LYS A 154 19.44 -9.86 17.02
N GLU A 155 20.17 -10.78 17.62
CA GLU A 155 21.60 -10.59 17.96
C GLU A 155 22.44 -10.47 16.70
N ILE A 156 22.27 -11.37 15.73
CA ILE A 156 23.03 -11.35 14.47
C ILE A 156 22.67 -10.12 13.64
N SER A 157 21.38 -9.78 13.55
CA SER A 157 20.92 -8.57 12.86
C SER A 157 21.53 -7.30 13.48
N SER A 158 21.54 -7.20 14.81
CA SER A 158 22.18 -6.08 15.51
C SER A 158 23.67 -5.98 15.17
N CYS A 159 24.37 -7.10 15.15
CA CYS A 159 25.79 -7.13 14.80
C CYS A 159 26.03 -6.65 13.34
N VAL A 160 25.20 -7.07 12.38
CA VAL A 160 25.23 -6.62 10.98
C VAL A 160 24.99 -5.11 10.91
N TYR A 161 23.97 -4.61 11.61
CA TYR A 161 23.60 -3.20 11.59
C TYR A 161 24.67 -2.31 12.25
N ASP A 162 25.23 -2.72 13.39
CA ASP A 162 26.29 -1.99 14.08
C ASP A 162 27.58 -1.95 13.24
N THR A 163 27.90 -3.03 12.52
CA THR A 163 29.05 -3.05 11.61
C THR A 163 28.84 -2.08 10.45
N ASN A 164 27.63 -2.03 9.87
CA ASN A 164 27.28 -1.04 8.86
C ASN A 164 27.37 0.39 9.37
N LEU A 165 26.82 0.68 10.54
CA LEU A 165 26.89 2.03 11.12
C LEU A 165 28.34 2.47 11.30
N ARG A 166 29.21 1.62 11.85
CA ARG A 166 30.66 1.91 11.94
C ARG A 166 31.33 2.13 10.59
N ARG A 167 30.93 1.36 9.55
CA ARG A 167 31.43 1.53 8.18
C ARG A 167 31.01 2.88 7.61
N ILE A 168 29.72 3.22 7.71
CA ILE A 168 29.14 4.48 7.20
C ILE A 168 29.73 5.68 7.94
N ALA A 169 29.93 5.59 9.26
CA ALA A 169 30.54 6.66 10.06
C ALA A 169 31.94 7.05 9.61
N ARG A 170 32.72 6.09 9.06
CA ARG A 170 34.09 6.33 8.56
C ARG A 170 34.15 6.93 7.16
N GLN A 171 33.01 7.02 6.45
CA GLN A 171 32.97 7.51 5.07
C GLN A 171 32.90 9.04 5.01
N ASN A 172 33.68 9.63 4.10
CA ASN A 172 33.62 11.07 3.82
C ASN A 172 32.34 11.47 3.08
N LYS A 173 31.74 10.56 2.32
CA LYS A 173 30.51 10.79 1.56
C LYS A 173 29.58 9.59 1.71
N LYS A 174 28.39 9.85 2.20
CA LYS A 174 27.34 8.85 2.42
C LYS A 174 26.45 8.76 1.19
N LYS A 175 26.11 7.57 0.74
CA LYS A 175 25.27 7.33 -0.41
C LYS A 175 23.89 6.83 0.04
N ILE A 176 22.86 7.57 -0.32
CA ILE A 176 21.48 7.34 0.13
C ILE A 176 20.56 7.15 -1.08
N ALA A 177 19.84 6.05 -1.10
CA ALA A 177 18.87 5.76 -2.14
C ALA A 177 17.45 5.71 -1.58
N PHE A 178 16.49 6.25 -2.32
CA PHE A 178 15.06 6.10 -2.08
C PHE A 178 14.51 5.13 -3.11
N PHE A 179 14.08 3.97 -2.67
CA PHE A 179 13.63 2.88 -3.52
C PHE A 179 12.13 2.94 -3.71
N VAL A 180 11.68 3.19 -4.94
CA VAL A 180 10.28 3.40 -5.29
C VAL A 180 9.85 2.55 -6.48
N LYS A 181 8.58 2.17 -6.51
CA LYS A 181 7.94 1.49 -7.65
C LYS A 181 6.93 2.38 -8.39
N ASP A 182 6.36 3.36 -7.68
CA ASP A 182 5.31 4.24 -8.17
C ASP A 182 5.40 5.61 -7.50
N SER A 183 5.23 6.67 -8.28
CA SER A 183 5.22 8.05 -7.77
C SER A 183 4.10 8.33 -6.76
N ALA A 184 2.99 7.57 -6.80
CA ALA A 184 1.89 7.70 -5.83
C ALA A 184 2.31 7.32 -4.40
N GLU A 185 3.34 6.49 -4.24
CA GLU A 185 3.89 6.11 -2.93
C GLU A 185 4.86 7.15 -2.35
N TRP A 186 5.25 8.15 -3.11
CA TRP A 186 6.23 9.14 -2.70
C TRP A 186 5.76 9.95 -1.48
N SER A 187 6.19 9.53 -0.29
CA SER A 187 5.86 10.16 0.99
C SER A 187 7.07 10.81 1.67
N CYS A 188 8.29 10.58 1.17
CA CYS A 188 9.55 10.92 1.84
C CYS A 188 10.25 12.16 1.25
N GLU A 189 9.54 13.03 0.51
CA GLU A 189 10.18 14.18 -0.15
C GLU A 189 10.98 15.04 0.82
N GLU A 190 10.47 15.24 2.03
CA GLU A 190 11.14 16.07 3.02
C GLU A 190 12.41 15.40 3.58
N VAL A 191 12.37 14.09 3.80
CA VAL A 191 13.58 13.32 4.20
C VAL A 191 14.63 13.38 3.08
N TYR A 192 14.18 13.25 1.81
CA TYR A 192 15.08 13.39 0.66
C TYR A 192 15.75 14.77 0.63
N LYS A 193 14.98 15.85 0.82
CA LYS A 193 15.50 17.24 0.82
C LYS A 193 16.53 17.48 1.92
N LEU A 194 16.30 16.94 3.14
CA LEU A 194 17.23 17.05 4.26
C LEU A 194 18.58 16.42 3.92
N TYR A 195 18.60 15.23 3.35
CA TYR A 195 19.84 14.58 2.92
C TYR A 195 20.47 15.25 1.69
N ALA A 196 19.67 15.68 0.71
CA ALA A 196 20.16 16.32 -0.52
C ALA A 196 20.80 17.70 -0.25
N ALA A 197 20.43 18.37 0.84
CA ALA A 197 21.04 19.63 1.26
C ALA A 197 22.45 19.46 1.86
N ARG A 198 22.87 18.23 2.18
CA ARG A 198 24.17 17.95 2.79
C ARG A 198 25.26 17.75 1.74
N PRO A 199 26.41 18.41 1.86
CA PRO A 199 27.54 18.24 0.94
C PRO A 199 28.23 16.88 1.07
N ASP A 200 28.12 16.22 2.24
CA ASP A 200 28.66 14.90 2.52
C ASP A 200 27.70 13.75 2.19
N CYS A 201 26.57 14.05 1.54
CA CYS A 201 25.62 13.04 1.07
C CYS A 201 25.50 13.06 -0.47
N GLU A 202 25.31 11.88 -1.03
CA GLU A 202 24.89 11.67 -2.42
C GLU A 202 23.55 10.97 -2.39
N VAL A 203 22.51 11.62 -2.92
CA VAL A 203 21.14 11.14 -2.80
C VAL A 203 20.58 10.83 -4.18
N VAL A 204 19.90 9.69 -4.29
CA VAL A 204 19.30 9.23 -5.53
C VAL A 204 17.91 8.63 -5.29
N VAL A 205 17.01 8.83 -6.22
CA VAL A 205 15.74 8.07 -6.29
C VAL A 205 15.96 6.91 -7.25
N THR A 206 15.81 5.70 -6.76
CA THR A 206 15.93 4.47 -7.56
C THR A 206 14.55 3.91 -7.85
N VAL A 207 14.22 3.79 -9.14
CA VAL A 207 12.91 3.29 -9.57
C VAL A 207 13.05 1.84 -10.03
N ALA A 208 12.25 0.94 -9.46
CA ALA A 208 12.22 -0.47 -9.84
C ALA A 208 10.87 -0.83 -10.47
N PRO A 209 10.83 -1.67 -11.50
CA PRO A 209 9.56 -2.22 -11.97
C PRO A 209 8.97 -3.13 -10.89
N PHE A 210 7.65 -3.04 -10.72
CA PHE A 210 6.88 -3.83 -9.76
C PHE A 210 6.08 -4.88 -10.52
N PHE A 211 6.48 -6.14 -10.39
CA PHE A 211 5.99 -7.23 -11.23
C PHE A 211 4.61 -7.75 -10.77
N VAL A 212 3.63 -6.85 -10.76
CA VAL A 212 2.21 -7.15 -10.52
C VAL A 212 1.38 -6.52 -11.64
N GLY A 213 0.63 -7.34 -12.36
CA GLY A 213 -0.17 -6.91 -13.52
C GLY A 213 0.41 -7.37 -14.86
N THR A 214 -0.05 -6.76 -15.95
CA THR A 214 0.46 -7.05 -17.30
C THR A 214 1.82 -6.41 -17.54
N GLN A 215 2.61 -6.97 -18.46
CA GLN A 215 3.91 -6.38 -18.83
C GLN A 215 3.78 -4.90 -19.24
N GLN A 216 2.76 -4.57 -20.02
CA GLN A 216 2.50 -3.19 -20.43
C GLN A 216 2.29 -2.28 -19.23
N THR A 217 1.41 -2.67 -18.30
CA THR A 217 1.10 -1.88 -17.09
C THR A 217 2.34 -1.70 -16.21
N ILE A 218 3.16 -2.75 -16.05
CA ILE A 218 4.39 -2.71 -15.25
C ILE A 218 5.35 -1.65 -15.80
N PHE A 219 5.65 -1.71 -17.10
CA PHE A 219 6.62 -0.81 -17.71
C PHE A 219 6.07 0.60 -17.95
N ASP A 220 4.78 0.76 -18.19
CA ASP A 220 4.14 2.07 -18.25
C ASP A 220 4.23 2.80 -16.90
N THR A 221 3.94 2.09 -15.79
CA THR A 221 4.08 2.65 -14.45
C THR A 221 5.54 2.99 -14.14
N TYR A 222 6.47 2.08 -14.45
CA TYR A 222 7.90 2.30 -14.28
C TYR A 222 8.39 3.54 -15.04
N ASN A 223 8.06 3.67 -16.33
CA ASN A 223 8.49 4.80 -17.15
C ASN A 223 7.84 6.12 -16.70
N LYS A 224 6.55 6.12 -16.35
CA LYS A 224 5.86 7.29 -15.78
C LYS A 224 6.49 7.73 -14.46
N THR A 225 6.90 6.79 -13.63
CA THR A 225 7.55 7.07 -12.34
C THR A 225 8.92 7.72 -12.55
N ILE A 226 9.73 7.22 -13.48
CA ILE A 226 11.02 7.84 -13.83
C ILE A 226 10.80 9.28 -14.34
N ALA A 227 9.87 9.47 -15.28
CA ALA A 227 9.55 10.79 -15.83
C ALA A 227 9.13 11.77 -14.72
N TYR A 228 8.23 11.34 -13.82
CA TYR A 228 7.75 12.15 -12.69
C TYR A 228 8.90 12.70 -11.84
N PHE A 229 9.86 11.87 -11.46
CA PHE A 229 10.98 12.32 -10.63
C PHE A 229 11.99 13.16 -11.42
N THR A 230 12.29 12.77 -12.66
CA THR A 230 13.25 13.48 -13.52
C THR A 230 12.75 14.89 -13.85
N GLU A 231 11.49 15.06 -14.22
CA GLU A 231 10.87 16.36 -14.53
C GLU A 231 10.82 17.29 -13.31
N ARG A 232 10.77 16.74 -12.11
CA ARG A 232 10.82 17.49 -10.85
C ARG A 232 12.25 17.77 -10.37
N GLY A 233 13.27 17.38 -11.13
CA GLY A 233 14.67 17.65 -10.84
C GLY A 233 15.31 16.72 -9.80
N PHE A 234 14.70 15.58 -9.48
CA PHE A 234 15.33 14.59 -8.62
C PHE A 234 16.45 13.85 -9.37
N ASN A 235 17.55 13.55 -8.67
CA ASN A 235 18.54 12.63 -9.18
C ASN A 235 17.93 11.22 -9.24
N THR A 236 17.66 10.72 -10.45
CA THR A 236 16.82 9.52 -10.65
C THR A 236 17.55 8.46 -11.45
N ILE A 237 17.51 7.23 -10.98
CA ILE A 237 18.08 6.05 -11.67
C ILE A 237 17.00 4.98 -11.82
N GLY A 238 16.71 4.58 -13.06
CA GLY A 238 15.91 3.40 -13.35
C GLY A 238 16.75 2.12 -13.18
N LEU A 239 16.23 1.15 -12.41
CA LEU A 239 16.93 -0.11 -12.14
C LEU A 239 16.81 -1.16 -13.25
N TYR A 240 15.88 -1.00 -14.18
CA TYR A 240 15.73 -1.95 -15.29
C TYR A 240 16.62 -1.57 -16.47
N ASP A 241 17.44 -2.53 -16.90
CA ASP A 241 18.24 -2.44 -18.12
C ASP A 241 17.46 -3.07 -19.28
N GLN A 242 16.91 -2.21 -20.14
CA GLN A 242 16.11 -2.64 -21.30
C GLN A 242 16.92 -3.41 -22.35
N TYR A 243 18.25 -3.18 -22.44
CA TYR A 243 19.10 -3.82 -23.44
C TYR A 243 19.49 -5.25 -23.02
N GLN A 244 19.62 -5.47 -21.72
CA GLN A 244 20.02 -6.76 -21.16
C GLN A 244 18.84 -7.54 -20.55
N ASP A 245 17.64 -6.96 -20.58
CA ASP A 245 16.41 -7.52 -19.97
C ASP A 245 16.66 -8.02 -18.54
N ARG A 246 17.23 -7.14 -17.69
CA ARG A 246 17.55 -7.48 -16.30
C ARG A 246 17.46 -6.27 -15.37
N ILE A 247 17.41 -6.55 -14.09
CA ILE A 247 17.60 -5.53 -13.06
C ILE A 247 19.11 -5.27 -12.87
N LYS A 248 19.51 -3.99 -12.84
CA LYS A 248 20.89 -3.57 -12.54
C LYS A 248 21.27 -3.95 -11.12
N SER A 249 22.52 -4.33 -10.92
CA SER A 249 23.04 -4.57 -9.57
C SER A 249 23.24 -3.26 -8.79
N TRP A 250 23.26 -3.36 -7.49
CA TRP A 250 23.55 -2.21 -6.61
C TRP A 250 24.92 -1.61 -6.85
N LYS A 251 25.90 -2.42 -7.30
CA LYS A 251 27.24 -1.94 -7.70
C LYS A 251 27.18 -1.02 -8.92
N GLU A 252 26.33 -1.34 -9.90
CA GLU A 252 26.17 -0.53 -11.12
C GLU A 252 25.54 0.84 -10.85
N ILE A 253 24.80 0.99 -9.77
CA ILE A 253 24.16 2.25 -9.37
C ILE A 253 24.90 2.96 -8.23
N GLY A 254 26.11 2.50 -7.89
CA GLY A 254 26.99 3.20 -6.94
C GLY A 254 27.00 2.66 -5.53
N SER A 255 26.39 1.50 -5.23
CA SER A 255 26.38 0.84 -3.91
C SER A 255 25.95 1.80 -2.79
N PRO A 256 24.66 2.08 -2.60
CA PRO A 256 24.19 2.96 -1.55
C PRO A 256 24.49 2.37 -0.16
N ASP A 257 24.71 3.24 0.81
CA ASP A 257 24.89 2.87 2.21
C ASP A 257 23.58 2.64 2.94
N ILE A 258 22.57 3.45 2.58
CA ILE A 258 21.22 3.42 3.16
C ILE A 258 20.20 3.41 2.03
N VAL A 259 19.23 2.53 2.13
CA VAL A 259 18.09 2.48 1.20
C VAL A 259 16.79 2.66 1.98
N PHE A 260 16.04 3.69 1.62
CA PHE A 260 14.68 3.93 2.11
C PHE A 260 13.66 3.22 1.22
N HIS A 261 12.89 2.31 1.80
CA HIS A 261 11.76 1.62 1.19
C HIS A 261 10.47 2.31 1.57
N LEU A 262 9.50 2.41 0.64
CA LEU A 262 8.20 3.03 0.88
C LEU A 262 7.07 2.00 0.97
N ASN A 263 7.31 0.76 0.58
CA ASN A 263 6.35 -0.34 0.67
C ASN A 263 7.04 -1.64 1.10
N PRO A 264 6.31 -2.57 1.74
CA PRO A 264 6.88 -3.81 2.24
C PRO A 264 6.75 -5.01 1.28
N TYR A 265 6.22 -4.82 0.07
CA TYR A 265 5.80 -5.90 -0.85
C TYR A 265 6.99 -6.50 -1.63
N TYR A 266 7.94 -7.07 -0.92
CA TYR A 266 9.22 -7.56 -1.46
C TYR A 266 9.07 -8.69 -2.50
N THR A 267 7.99 -9.49 -2.43
CA THR A 267 7.75 -10.62 -3.34
C THR A 267 7.41 -10.20 -4.77
N ALA A 268 7.03 -8.94 -4.98
CA ALA A 268 6.75 -8.40 -6.31
C ALA A 268 7.97 -7.73 -6.95
N PHE A 269 9.13 -7.76 -6.30
CA PHE A 269 10.40 -7.34 -6.87
C PHE A 269 11.25 -8.56 -7.22
N ILE A 270 11.97 -8.52 -8.33
CA ILE A 270 12.77 -9.63 -8.83
C ILE A 270 14.27 -9.30 -8.90
N GLY A 271 15.11 -10.33 -8.95
CA GLY A 271 16.56 -10.18 -9.07
C GLY A 271 17.11 -9.27 -7.96
N THR A 272 18.01 -8.39 -8.32
CA THR A 272 18.69 -7.46 -7.38
C THR A 272 17.77 -6.37 -6.81
N SER A 273 16.50 -6.24 -7.26
CA SER A 273 15.53 -5.34 -6.66
C SER A 273 14.74 -5.96 -5.49
N SER A 274 14.78 -7.28 -5.31
CA SER A 274 14.25 -7.92 -4.10
C SER A 274 15.19 -7.68 -2.91
N ILE A 275 14.62 -7.30 -1.74
CA ILE A 275 15.41 -7.05 -0.52
C ILE A 275 16.26 -8.25 -0.13
N LEU A 276 15.84 -9.48 -0.43
CA LEU A 276 16.62 -10.69 -0.15
C LEU A 276 17.97 -10.70 -0.86
N ASN A 277 18.07 -10.04 -2.00
CA ASN A 277 19.30 -9.96 -2.81
C ASN A 277 20.09 -8.66 -2.60
N PHE A 278 19.69 -7.82 -1.65
CA PHE A 278 20.48 -6.65 -1.26
C PHE A 278 21.72 -7.12 -0.48
N PRO A 279 22.91 -6.57 -0.76
CA PRO A 279 24.07 -6.80 0.09
C PRO A 279 23.80 -6.47 1.55
N LEU A 280 24.34 -7.25 2.49
CA LEU A 280 24.23 -6.96 3.91
C LEU A 280 24.89 -5.62 4.29
N SER A 281 25.77 -5.09 3.43
CA SER A 281 26.39 -3.76 3.59
C SER A 281 25.44 -2.59 3.36
N ILE A 282 24.18 -2.81 2.95
CA ILE A 282 23.15 -1.77 2.79
C ILE A 282 22.25 -1.77 4.02
N LEU A 283 22.15 -0.63 4.72
CA LEU A 283 21.11 -0.46 5.75
C LEU A 283 19.76 -0.19 5.09
N ASN A 284 18.79 -1.07 5.30
CA ASN A 284 17.43 -0.92 4.79
C ASN A 284 16.54 -0.24 5.83
N VAL A 285 15.91 0.85 5.44
CA VAL A 285 14.96 1.63 6.24
C VAL A 285 13.58 1.57 5.58
N TYR A 286 12.53 1.41 6.35
CA TYR A 286 11.16 1.43 5.84
C TYR A 286 10.38 2.60 6.41
N ILE A 287 9.75 3.39 5.54
CA ILE A 287 8.79 4.45 5.86
C ILE A 287 7.50 4.14 5.11
N PRO A 288 6.37 3.88 5.78
CA PRO A 288 5.11 3.58 5.11
C PRO A 288 4.66 4.69 4.16
N TYR A 289 4.20 4.30 2.96
CA TYR A 289 3.69 5.25 1.96
C TYR A 289 2.31 5.81 2.28
N GLY A 290 1.57 5.16 3.17
CA GLY A 290 0.23 5.54 3.59
C GLY A 290 -0.01 5.12 5.03
N MET A 291 -0.97 5.75 5.69
CA MET A 291 -1.34 5.39 7.05
C MET A 291 -1.98 4.01 7.10
N MET A 292 -1.43 3.11 7.91
CA MET A 292 -1.84 1.71 7.99
C MET A 292 -3.09 1.57 8.87
N ILE A 293 -4.25 1.47 8.23
CA ILE A 293 -5.58 1.42 8.90
C ILE A 293 -6.31 0.10 8.64
N TYR A 294 -5.98 -0.59 7.55
CA TYR A 294 -6.67 -1.80 7.11
C TYR A 294 -6.45 -2.99 8.06
N GLY A 295 -7.44 -3.89 8.15
CA GLY A 295 -7.43 -5.02 9.08
C GLY A 295 -6.50 -6.19 8.74
N ASN A 296 -5.82 -6.18 7.59
CA ASN A 296 -4.81 -7.19 7.27
C ASN A 296 -3.50 -6.93 8.02
N VAL A 297 -3.47 -7.28 9.31
CA VAL A 297 -2.33 -7.01 10.19
C VAL A 297 -1.08 -7.80 9.80
N SER A 298 -1.22 -9.02 9.29
CA SER A 298 -0.07 -9.82 8.84
C SER A 298 0.64 -9.15 7.66
N GLY A 299 -0.12 -8.69 6.67
CA GLY A 299 0.43 -7.96 5.51
C GLY A 299 1.04 -6.61 5.86
N GLN A 300 0.61 -5.98 6.95
CA GLN A 300 1.07 -4.65 7.36
C GLN A 300 2.24 -4.69 8.36
N PHE A 301 2.38 -5.76 9.16
CA PHE A 301 3.34 -5.79 10.27
C PHE A 301 4.23 -7.04 10.31
N ASN A 302 3.90 -8.12 9.61
CA ASN A 302 4.61 -9.40 9.71
C ASN A 302 5.00 -10.04 8.37
N GLN A 303 5.30 -9.26 7.34
CA GLN A 303 5.99 -9.79 6.17
C GLN A 303 7.48 -10.03 6.51
N LEU A 304 8.13 -10.93 5.79
CA LEU A 304 9.57 -11.18 5.98
C LEU A 304 10.39 -9.89 5.85
N SER A 305 10.04 -9.01 4.92
CA SER A 305 10.70 -7.71 4.74
C SER A 305 10.70 -6.86 6.01
N HIS A 306 9.62 -6.90 6.82
CA HIS A 306 9.56 -6.15 8.09
C HIS A 306 10.66 -6.60 9.06
N ALA A 307 11.00 -7.89 9.08
CA ALA A 307 12.08 -8.40 9.92
C ALA A 307 13.48 -7.97 9.40
N LEU A 308 13.62 -7.75 8.10
CA LEU A 308 14.89 -7.46 7.44
C LEU A 308 15.23 -5.96 7.40
N TYR A 309 14.31 -5.06 7.74
CA TYR A 309 14.63 -3.64 7.85
C TYR A 309 15.43 -3.35 9.12
N TRP A 310 16.49 -2.54 8.99
CA TRP A 310 17.20 -2.01 10.15
C TRP A 310 16.29 -1.20 11.04
N LYS A 311 15.52 -0.28 10.42
CA LYS A 311 14.49 0.52 11.11
C LYS A 311 13.23 0.64 10.26
N ILE A 312 12.10 0.60 10.95
CA ILE A 312 10.77 0.92 10.45
C ILE A 312 10.29 2.16 11.19
N PHE A 313 10.09 3.25 10.48
CA PHE A 313 9.56 4.48 11.03
C PHE A 313 8.05 4.50 10.86
N CYS A 314 7.33 4.12 11.92
CA CYS A 314 5.88 4.02 11.87
C CYS A 314 5.17 5.32 12.26
N GLU A 315 3.91 5.42 11.84
CA GLU A 315 3.11 6.64 11.88
C GLU A 315 2.70 7.05 13.29
N THR A 316 2.49 6.09 14.19
CA THR A 316 2.03 6.38 15.57
C THR A 316 2.55 5.34 16.57
N ALA A 317 2.49 5.67 17.87
CA ALA A 317 2.78 4.71 18.94
C ALA A 317 1.86 3.47 18.88
N CYS A 318 0.61 3.64 18.48
CA CYS A 318 -0.32 2.51 18.29
C CYS A 318 0.15 1.56 17.19
N HIS A 319 0.75 2.06 16.10
CA HIS A 319 1.35 1.21 15.06
C HIS A 319 2.56 0.44 15.58
N LYS A 320 3.35 1.06 16.47
CA LYS A 320 4.44 0.36 17.15
C LYS A 320 3.93 -0.75 18.07
N GLU A 321 2.88 -0.49 18.86
CA GLU A 321 2.22 -1.49 19.69
C GLU A 321 1.64 -2.64 18.85
N MET A 322 1.09 -2.34 17.67
CA MET A 322 0.64 -3.36 16.73
C MET A 322 1.80 -4.19 16.17
N ALA A 323 2.95 -3.59 15.88
CA ALA A 323 4.13 -4.34 15.49
C ALA A 323 4.60 -5.28 16.61
N GLU A 324 4.64 -4.80 17.87
CA GLU A 324 4.95 -5.64 19.04
C GLU A 324 4.01 -6.86 19.14
N LYS A 325 2.73 -6.64 18.87
CA LYS A 325 1.69 -7.67 18.99
C LYS A 325 1.64 -8.67 17.83
N TYR A 326 1.87 -8.21 16.60
CA TYR A 326 1.58 -8.99 15.38
C TYR A 326 2.82 -9.42 14.60
N SER A 327 3.99 -8.85 14.88
CA SER A 327 5.24 -9.27 14.26
C SER A 327 5.94 -10.37 15.05
N ASP A 328 6.50 -11.35 14.35
CA ASP A 328 7.29 -12.43 14.97
C ASP A 328 8.49 -11.90 15.76
N ILE A 329 9.05 -10.76 15.34
CA ILE A 329 10.19 -10.12 16.02
C ILE A 329 9.76 -9.00 16.99
N GLY A 330 8.44 -8.81 17.18
CA GLY A 330 7.90 -7.71 17.97
C GLY A 330 8.24 -6.35 17.37
N ASP A 331 8.48 -5.36 18.23
CA ASP A 331 8.84 -3.99 17.84
C ASP A 331 10.36 -3.73 17.79
N PHE A 332 11.19 -4.79 17.71
CA PHE A 332 12.65 -4.75 17.76
C PHE A 332 13.29 -3.65 16.90
N ASN A 333 12.75 -3.42 15.72
CA ASN A 333 13.25 -2.45 14.75
C ASN A 333 12.28 -1.29 14.48
N VAL A 334 11.22 -1.11 15.29
CA VAL A 334 10.16 -0.12 15.04
C VAL A 334 10.33 1.13 15.88
N VAL A 335 10.25 2.28 15.23
CA VAL A 335 10.37 3.62 15.84
C VAL A 335 9.12 4.43 15.48
N SER A 336 8.44 5.00 16.47
CA SER A 336 7.31 5.91 16.24
C SER A 336 7.84 7.30 15.89
N SER A 337 7.78 7.67 14.62
CA SER A 337 8.29 8.95 14.13
C SER A 337 7.21 9.99 13.85
N GLY A 338 5.99 9.55 13.66
CA GLY A 338 4.96 10.32 12.98
C GLY A 338 4.93 10.02 11.47
N PHE A 339 3.94 10.55 10.78
CA PHE A 339 3.72 10.27 9.36
C PHE A 339 4.30 11.39 8.48
N VAL A 340 5.42 11.12 7.83
CA VAL A 340 6.23 12.10 7.08
C VAL A 340 5.45 12.87 6.03
N ARG A 341 4.51 12.21 5.33
CA ARG A 341 3.67 12.86 4.31
C ARG A 341 2.89 14.06 4.86
N MET A 342 2.60 14.07 6.15
CA MET A 342 1.82 15.11 6.81
C MET A 342 2.66 16.28 7.33
N ASP A 343 3.97 16.24 7.21
CA ASP A 343 4.85 17.35 7.65
C ASP A 343 4.52 18.69 6.96
N SER A 344 4.03 18.63 5.72
CA SER A 344 3.58 19.82 4.99
C SER A 344 2.43 20.59 5.66
N PHE A 345 1.69 19.94 6.59
CA PHE A 345 0.62 20.59 7.35
C PHE A 345 1.15 21.50 8.47
N TYR A 346 2.38 21.26 8.91
CA TYR A 346 3.06 22.06 9.97
C TYR A 346 3.95 23.17 9.41
N ARG A 347 4.08 23.25 8.06
CA ARG A 347 4.89 24.30 7.42
C ARG A 347 4.00 25.45 6.95
N ASP A 348 4.44 26.67 7.24
CA ASP A 348 3.82 27.91 6.75
C ASP A 348 4.25 28.25 5.30
N GLU A 349 4.76 27.29 4.54
CA GLU A 349 5.07 27.50 3.14
C GLU A 349 3.79 27.73 2.35
N PRO A 350 3.73 28.78 1.52
CA PRO A 350 2.57 29.02 0.67
C PRO A 350 2.44 27.87 -0.32
N GLU A 351 1.32 27.15 -0.23
CA GLU A 351 0.98 26.16 -1.25
C GLU A 351 0.88 26.84 -2.62
N PRO A 352 1.33 26.18 -3.71
CA PRO A 352 1.19 26.75 -5.04
C PRO A 352 -0.28 27.11 -5.29
N GLU A 353 -0.54 28.33 -5.74
CA GLU A 353 -1.88 28.79 -6.06
C GLU A 353 -2.46 27.94 -7.18
N ARG A 354 -3.37 27.04 -6.84
CA ARG A 354 -4.08 26.18 -7.78
C ARG A 354 -5.55 26.58 -7.81
N ASP A 355 -6.10 26.70 -9.00
CA ASP A 355 -7.55 26.83 -9.18
C ASP A 355 -8.23 25.49 -8.88
N ILE A 356 -8.48 25.23 -7.58
CA ILE A 356 -9.05 23.98 -7.08
C ILE A 356 -10.58 24.02 -7.14
N TRP A 357 -11.19 25.12 -6.66
CA TRP A 357 -12.60 25.20 -6.37
C TRP A 357 -13.37 26.03 -7.40
N LYS A 358 -14.19 25.37 -8.21
CA LYS A 358 -15.13 26.08 -9.08
C LYS A 358 -16.34 26.57 -8.28
N MET A 359 -16.77 27.77 -8.58
CA MET A 359 -17.95 28.37 -7.97
C MET A 359 -18.98 28.70 -9.05
N ALA A 360 -20.23 28.33 -8.83
CA ALA A 360 -21.33 28.70 -9.72
C ALA A 360 -21.45 30.24 -9.79
N PRO A 361 -21.83 30.79 -10.95
CA PRO A 361 -21.93 32.27 -11.13
C PRO A 361 -22.82 32.94 -10.09
N ASP A 362 -23.91 32.30 -9.69
CA ASP A 362 -24.91 32.82 -8.75
C ASP A 362 -24.63 32.45 -7.28
N ALA A 363 -23.48 31.83 -7.00
CA ALA A 363 -23.12 31.41 -5.65
C ALA A 363 -22.59 32.58 -4.82
N ASP A 364 -22.96 32.63 -3.54
CA ASP A 364 -22.32 33.50 -2.56
C ASP A 364 -20.95 32.95 -2.19
N LYS A 365 -19.92 33.45 -2.85
CA LYS A 365 -18.54 32.97 -2.76
C LYS A 365 -17.98 32.93 -1.33
N GLN A 366 -18.53 33.74 -0.42
CA GLN A 366 -18.07 33.77 0.98
C GLN A 366 -18.65 32.63 1.81
N ASN A 367 -19.80 32.10 1.41
CA ASN A 367 -20.55 31.08 2.16
C ASN A 367 -20.58 29.70 1.47
N VAL A 368 -20.01 29.58 0.26
CA VAL A 368 -19.91 28.29 -0.44
C VAL A 368 -19.05 27.30 0.35
N LYS A 369 -19.58 26.12 0.61
CA LYS A 369 -18.85 25.02 1.28
C LYS A 369 -18.10 24.17 0.26
N ARG A 370 -16.84 23.89 0.57
CA ARG A 370 -15.89 23.16 -0.29
C ARG A 370 -15.79 21.72 0.18
N ILE A 371 -16.29 20.80 -0.62
CA ILE A 371 -16.45 19.40 -0.23
C ILE A 371 -15.61 18.51 -1.15
N ILE A 372 -14.83 17.62 -0.56
CA ILE A 372 -14.10 16.58 -1.26
C ILE A 372 -14.96 15.32 -1.28
N TYR A 373 -15.14 14.71 -2.45
CA TYR A 373 -15.65 13.36 -2.59
C TYR A 373 -14.54 12.44 -3.08
N ALA A 374 -14.11 11.50 -2.22
CA ALA A 374 -12.95 10.64 -2.45
C ALA A 374 -13.34 9.14 -2.44
N PRO A 375 -13.90 8.62 -3.56
CA PRO A 375 -14.31 7.23 -3.65
C PRO A 375 -13.13 6.27 -3.81
N HIS A 376 -13.21 5.10 -3.13
CA HIS A 376 -12.26 4.01 -3.21
C HIS A 376 -12.54 3.09 -4.41
N TRP A 377 -11.52 2.42 -4.90
CA TRP A 377 -11.57 1.56 -6.08
C TRP A 377 -12.25 0.20 -5.87
N SER A 378 -12.27 -0.32 -4.64
CA SER A 378 -12.79 -1.66 -4.33
C SER A 378 -14.30 -1.62 -4.12
N ILE A 379 -15.06 -1.46 -5.22
CA ILE A 379 -16.50 -1.17 -5.22
C ILE A 379 -17.41 -2.39 -5.10
N ARG A 380 -16.90 -3.59 -5.21
CA ARG A 380 -17.63 -4.86 -5.01
C ARG A 380 -16.82 -5.78 -4.10
N ASP A 381 -17.34 -6.97 -3.85
CA ASP A 381 -16.77 -7.99 -2.98
C ASP A 381 -15.40 -8.53 -3.46
N GLY A 382 -14.45 -7.63 -3.62
CA GLY A 382 -13.05 -7.91 -3.93
C GLY A 382 -12.15 -7.60 -2.75
N ALA A 383 -10.84 -7.66 -2.97
CA ALA A 383 -9.78 -7.72 -1.97
C ALA A 383 -9.86 -6.76 -0.76
N ALA A 384 -10.46 -5.59 -0.86
CA ALA A 384 -10.54 -4.65 0.27
C ALA A 384 -11.97 -4.32 0.72
N GLY A 385 -12.98 -4.38 -0.16
CA GLY A 385 -14.41 -4.22 0.17
C GLY A 385 -14.80 -2.90 0.83
N PHE A 386 -14.13 -1.78 0.52
CA PHE A 386 -14.42 -0.47 1.12
C PHE A 386 -15.31 0.42 0.26
N GLY A 387 -15.13 0.40 -1.07
CA GLY A 387 -15.74 1.35 -1.98
C GLY A 387 -17.25 1.22 -2.10
N ASN A 388 -17.96 2.35 -2.10
CA ASN A 388 -19.40 2.47 -2.30
C ASN A 388 -19.73 3.25 -3.58
N PHE A 389 -18.77 3.42 -4.47
CA PHE A 389 -18.92 4.20 -5.68
C PHE A 389 -20.06 3.68 -6.57
N ASP A 390 -20.22 2.37 -6.66
CA ASP A 390 -21.33 1.71 -7.37
C ASP A 390 -22.72 2.14 -6.90
N LYS A 391 -22.87 2.49 -5.61
CA LYS A 391 -24.13 2.95 -5.02
C LYS A 391 -24.30 4.47 -5.08
N THR A 392 -23.21 5.23 -5.14
CA THR A 392 -23.22 6.67 -4.88
C THR A 392 -22.91 7.55 -6.09
N TYR A 393 -22.24 7.04 -7.13
CA TYR A 393 -21.66 7.86 -8.21
C TYR A 393 -22.64 8.83 -8.87
N MET A 394 -23.82 8.35 -9.31
CA MET A 394 -24.81 9.23 -9.94
C MET A 394 -25.58 10.07 -8.93
N GLN A 395 -25.82 9.55 -7.73
CA GLN A 395 -26.50 10.31 -6.69
C GLN A 395 -25.64 11.49 -6.22
N MET A 396 -24.33 11.30 -6.03
CA MET A 396 -23.39 12.37 -5.69
C MET A 396 -23.27 13.41 -6.79
N TYR A 397 -23.18 12.97 -8.06
CA TYR A 397 -23.19 13.89 -9.20
C TYR A 397 -24.45 14.78 -9.22
N ASN A 398 -25.65 14.17 -9.10
CA ASN A 398 -26.91 14.90 -9.10
C ASN A 398 -26.99 15.87 -7.91
N TYR A 399 -26.55 15.42 -6.73
CA TYR A 399 -26.55 16.26 -5.54
C TYR A 399 -25.59 17.45 -5.64
N ALA A 400 -24.39 17.24 -6.18
CA ALA A 400 -23.45 18.31 -6.45
C ALA A 400 -24.05 19.35 -7.42
N LYS A 401 -24.77 18.90 -8.46
CA LYS A 401 -25.49 19.75 -9.40
C LYS A 401 -26.61 20.54 -8.72
N ASP A 402 -27.43 19.87 -7.90
CA ASP A 402 -28.59 20.47 -7.25
C ASP A 402 -28.19 21.49 -6.16
N THR A 403 -27.00 21.37 -5.59
CA THR A 403 -26.47 22.25 -4.53
C THR A 403 -25.46 23.30 -5.05
N ALA A 404 -25.43 23.57 -6.35
CA ALA A 404 -24.39 24.35 -7.00
C ALA A 404 -24.20 25.77 -6.43
N THR A 405 -25.22 26.39 -5.87
CA THR A 405 -25.12 27.72 -5.24
C THR A 405 -24.57 27.70 -3.82
N ALA A 406 -24.64 26.55 -3.13
CA ALA A 406 -24.23 26.39 -1.74
C ALA A 406 -22.93 25.61 -1.55
N THR A 407 -22.55 24.81 -2.55
CA THR A 407 -21.40 23.90 -2.44
C THR A 407 -20.49 23.96 -3.68
N SER A 408 -19.18 23.76 -3.45
CA SER A 408 -18.18 23.51 -4.47
C SER A 408 -17.55 22.14 -4.21
N TRP A 409 -17.35 21.35 -5.27
CA TRP A 409 -16.93 19.97 -5.13
C TRP A 409 -15.61 19.67 -5.83
N VAL A 410 -14.79 18.87 -5.16
CA VAL A 410 -13.66 18.18 -5.79
C VAL A 410 -13.95 16.69 -5.76
N LEU A 411 -14.08 16.09 -6.94
CA LEU A 411 -14.05 14.64 -7.08
C LEU A 411 -12.59 14.19 -7.13
N ARG A 412 -12.16 13.43 -6.11
CA ARG A 412 -10.81 12.88 -5.98
C ARG A 412 -10.86 11.35 -5.99
N PRO A 413 -11.01 10.71 -7.15
CA PRO A 413 -11.09 9.26 -7.23
C PRO A 413 -9.75 8.60 -6.87
N HIS A 414 -9.80 7.40 -6.30
CA HIS A 414 -8.62 6.58 -6.13
C HIS A 414 -7.99 6.24 -7.50
N PRO A 415 -6.66 6.22 -7.68
CA PRO A 415 -6.01 5.96 -8.98
C PRO A 415 -6.46 4.67 -9.67
N MET A 416 -6.78 3.64 -8.90
CA MET A 416 -7.28 2.36 -9.45
C MET A 416 -8.79 2.34 -9.71
N LEU A 417 -9.54 3.41 -9.44
CA LEU A 417 -11.00 3.39 -9.58
C LEU A 417 -11.43 3.22 -11.05
N ARG A 418 -10.71 3.81 -12.01
CA ARG A 418 -10.96 3.66 -13.44
C ARG A 418 -10.95 2.17 -13.84
N ALA A 419 -9.82 1.51 -13.65
CA ALA A 419 -9.67 0.10 -13.98
C ALA A 419 -10.59 -0.80 -13.15
N GLY A 420 -10.73 -0.51 -11.83
CA GLY A 420 -11.59 -1.27 -10.93
C GLY A 420 -13.07 -1.19 -11.30
N SER A 421 -13.57 -0.02 -11.70
CA SER A 421 -14.97 0.16 -12.08
C SER A 421 -15.33 -0.53 -13.41
N VAL A 422 -14.42 -0.56 -14.36
CA VAL A 422 -14.59 -1.31 -15.62
C VAL A 422 -14.50 -2.81 -15.37
N ALA A 423 -13.48 -3.27 -14.66
CA ALA A 423 -13.30 -4.69 -14.35
C ALA A 423 -14.49 -5.29 -13.57
N GLN A 424 -15.15 -4.48 -12.76
CA GLN A 424 -16.33 -4.89 -11.97
C GLN A 424 -17.66 -4.60 -12.68
N GLY A 425 -17.64 -4.16 -13.94
CA GLY A 425 -18.81 -3.97 -14.80
C GLY A 425 -19.71 -2.80 -14.38
N LEU A 426 -19.20 -1.81 -13.65
CA LEU A 426 -19.93 -0.57 -13.40
C LEU A 426 -19.96 0.32 -14.64
N PHE A 427 -18.85 0.38 -15.38
CA PHE A 427 -18.72 0.99 -16.70
C PHE A 427 -18.33 -0.08 -17.71
N GLN A 428 -18.78 0.07 -18.96
CA GLN A 428 -18.48 -0.89 -20.03
C GLN A 428 -17.05 -0.70 -20.57
N SER A 429 -16.46 0.49 -20.40
CA SER A 429 -15.13 0.83 -20.87
C SER A 429 -14.52 1.97 -20.05
N GLU A 430 -13.22 2.15 -20.16
CA GLU A 430 -12.52 3.32 -19.59
C GLU A 430 -13.02 4.63 -20.20
N GLN A 431 -13.44 4.63 -21.47
CA GLN A 431 -14.02 5.79 -22.13
C GLN A 431 -15.34 6.22 -21.44
N GLU A 432 -16.21 5.28 -21.09
CA GLU A 432 -17.46 5.58 -20.36
C GLU A 432 -17.17 6.17 -18.97
N TYR A 433 -16.14 5.66 -18.29
CA TYR A 433 -15.68 6.25 -17.04
C TYR A 433 -15.15 7.68 -17.25
N ASP A 434 -14.37 7.95 -18.30
CA ASP A 434 -13.87 9.29 -18.63
C ASP A 434 -15.02 10.25 -18.95
N GLU A 435 -16.05 9.80 -19.68
CA GLU A 435 -17.27 10.57 -19.94
C GLU A 435 -17.98 10.96 -18.63
N TYR A 436 -18.01 10.07 -17.65
CA TYR A 436 -18.53 10.39 -16.31
C TYR A 436 -17.67 11.45 -15.60
N LEU A 437 -16.34 11.37 -15.66
CA LEU A 437 -15.48 12.43 -15.12
C LEU A 437 -15.70 13.77 -15.82
N ASP A 438 -15.91 13.75 -17.13
CA ASP A 438 -16.22 14.93 -17.93
C ASP A 438 -17.57 15.55 -17.51
N MET A 439 -18.57 14.73 -17.15
CA MET A 439 -19.83 15.27 -16.60
C MET A 439 -19.58 16.12 -15.35
N TRP A 440 -18.72 15.65 -14.42
CA TRP A 440 -18.33 16.42 -13.24
C TRP A 440 -17.61 17.72 -13.61
N ASN A 441 -16.67 17.66 -14.54
CA ASN A 441 -15.93 18.84 -14.99
C ASN A 441 -16.81 19.89 -15.71
N ARG A 442 -17.98 19.50 -16.24
CA ARG A 442 -18.95 20.43 -16.85
C ARG A 442 -19.83 21.15 -15.83
N LEU A 443 -19.90 20.67 -14.60
CA LEU A 443 -20.62 21.37 -13.54
C LEU A 443 -19.95 22.73 -13.23
N PRO A 444 -20.74 23.80 -12.94
CA PRO A 444 -20.18 25.11 -12.63
C PRO A 444 -19.50 25.17 -11.26
N ASN A 445 -19.75 24.19 -10.40
CA ASN A 445 -19.28 24.11 -9.02
C ASN A 445 -18.47 22.83 -8.72
N ALA A 446 -17.97 22.13 -9.73
CA ALA A 446 -17.21 20.90 -9.49
C ALA A 446 -15.99 20.78 -10.39
N LYS A 447 -14.97 20.08 -9.89
CA LYS A 447 -13.72 19.78 -10.58
C LYS A 447 -13.26 18.35 -10.24
N VAL A 448 -12.73 17.65 -11.23
CA VAL A 448 -12.07 16.35 -11.04
C VAL A 448 -10.57 16.59 -10.90
N ILE A 449 -9.95 16.00 -9.86
CA ILE A 449 -8.51 16.06 -9.63
C ILE A 449 -8.01 14.65 -9.34
N GLU A 450 -7.48 13.95 -10.35
CA GLU A 450 -7.07 12.54 -10.25
C GLU A 450 -5.65 12.36 -9.72
N SER A 451 -4.77 13.33 -9.86
CA SER A 451 -3.34 13.20 -9.56
C SER A 451 -2.76 14.46 -8.88
N GLY A 452 -1.51 14.38 -8.48
CA GLY A 452 -0.78 15.47 -7.84
C GLY A 452 -1.00 15.53 -6.32
N THR A 453 -0.38 16.53 -5.70
CA THR A 453 -0.49 16.80 -4.26
C THR A 453 -1.94 17.09 -3.87
N TYR A 454 -2.31 16.78 -2.64
CA TYR A 454 -3.67 16.97 -2.12
C TYR A 454 -3.71 17.77 -0.80
N CYS A 455 -2.54 18.13 -0.27
CA CYS A 455 -2.48 18.90 0.98
C CYS A 455 -3.19 20.26 0.84
N ASP A 456 -3.02 20.93 -0.30
CA ASP A 456 -3.71 22.19 -0.65
C ASP A 456 -5.24 22.00 -0.76
N ILE A 457 -5.67 20.85 -1.32
CA ILE A 457 -7.11 20.50 -1.39
C ILE A 457 -7.67 20.30 0.02
N PHE A 458 -6.96 19.56 0.87
CA PHE A 458 -7.37 19.31 2.25
C PHE A 458 -7.43 20.60 3.07
N LYS A 459 -6.35 21.40 3.03
CA LYS A 459 -6.27 22.70 3.74
C LYS A 459 -7.40 23.64 3.36
N SER A 460 -7.76 23.69 2.08
CA SER A 460 -8.77 24.61 1.55
C SER A 460 -10.21 24.09 1.55
N SER A 461 -10.44 22.82 1.86
CA SER A 461 -11.79 22.22 1.94
C SER A 461 -12.51 22.58 3.25
N ASP A 462 -13.82 22.34 3.33
CA ASP A 462 -14.63 22.44 4.54
C ASP A 462 -15.04 21.04 5.07
N ALA A 463 -15.10 20.03 4.19
CA ALA A 463 -15.45 18.66 4.57
C ALA A 463 -14.95 17.64 3.54
N MET A 464 -14.92 16.36 3.97
CA MET A 464 -14.67 15.23 3.08
C MET A 464 -15.73 14.16 3.24
N ILE A 465 -16.15 13.57 2.11
CA ILE A 465 -16.97 12.36 2.03
C ILE A 465 -16.14 11.30 1.34
N LEU A 466 -15.92 10.17 2.01
CA LEU A 466 -14.99 9.15 1.51
C LEU A 466 -15.36 7.75 1.97
N ASP A 467 -14.84 6.78 1.24
CA ASP A 467 -14.68 5.39 1.63
C ASP A 467 -13.24 4.89 1.38
N SER A 468 -12.32 5.83 1.08
CA SER A 468 -10.89 5.59 0.96
C SER A 468 -10.24 5.45 2.34
N ILE A 469 -9.36 4.45 2.49
CA ILE A 469 -8.81 4.07 3.81
C ILE A 469 -7.74 5.05 4.30
N SER A 470 -6.73 5.36 3.48
CA SER A 470 -5.58 6.17 3.89
C SER A 470 -5.98 7.61 4.25
N PHE A 471 -6.90 8.20 3.50
CA PHE A 471 -7.37 9.56 3.77
C PHE A 471 -8.11 9.72 5.10
N LEU A 472 -8.62 8.61 5.69
CA LEU A 472 -9.25 8.66 7.02
C LEU A 472 -8.32 9.23 8.09
N GLY A 473 -7.06 8.80 8.11
CA GLY A 473 -6.09 9.33 9.06
C GLY A 473 -5.45 10.65 8.62
N GLU A 474 -5.24 10.80 7.31
CA GLU A 474 -4.56 11.97 6.75
C GLU A 474 -5.42 13.24 6.84
N TYR A 475 -6.74 13.13 6.63
CA TYR A 475 -7.63 14.30 6.69
C TYR A 475 -7.82 14.85 8.11
N LEU A 476 -7.49 14.09 9.15
CA LEU A 476 -7.52 14.57 10.54
C LEU A 476 -6.57 15.75 10.80
N TYR A 477 -5.52 15.89 9.99
CA TYR A 477 -4.57 17.01 10.10
C TYR A 477 -5.17 18.39 9.78
N VAL A 478 -6.36 18.43 9.19
CA VAL A 478 -7.09 19.70 8.95
C VAL A 478 -8.25 19.94 9.93
N HIS A 479 -8.49 19.03 10.88
CA HIS A 479 -9.52 19.12 11.92
C HIS A 479 -10.96 19.31 11.44
N LYS A 480 -11.25 19.03 10.16
CA LYS A 480 -12.55 19.27 9.51
C LYS A 480 -13.44 18.03 9.54
N PRO A 481 -14.78 18.21 9.42
CA PRO A 481 -15.70 17.08 9.45
C PRO A 481 -15.50 16.14 8.26
N MET A 482 -15.60 14.85 8.54
CA MET A 482 -15.37 13.78 7.59
C MET A 482 -16.46 12.73 7.72
N LEU A 483 -17.15 12.41 6.60
CA LEU A 483 -18.14 11.35 6.52
C LEU A 483 -17.53 10.10 5.90
N PHE A 484 -17.42 9.05 6.68
CA PHE A 484 -16.99 7.73 6.19
C PHE A 484 -18.22 6.94 5.72
N LEU A 485 -18.20 6.54 4.45
CA LEU A 485 -19.24 5.68 3.87
C LEU A 485 -18.91 4.24 4.19
N THR A 486 -19.69 3.63 5.07
CA THR A 486 -19.49 2.26 5.53
C THR A 486 -20.03 1.24 4.53
N ARG A 487 -19.40 0.05 4.54
CA ARG A 487 -19.87 -1.16 3.87
C ARG A 487 -19.75 -2.34 4.85
N GLU A 488 -20.59 -3.37 4.71
CA GLU A 488 -20.70 -4.48 5.68
C GLU A 488 -19.38 -5.17 6.03
N ARG A 489 -18.39 -5.15 5.12
CA ARG A 489 -17.12 -5.86 5.27
C ARG A 489 -15.93 -4.97 5.60
N ASN A 490 -16.15 -3.74 6.04
CA ASN A 490 -15.03 -2.88 6.43
C ASN A 490 -14.28 -3.48 7.63
N THR A 491 -13.02 -3.82 7.42
CA THR A 491 -12.15 -4.32 8.48
C THR A 491 -11.05 -3.32 8.79
N PHE A 492 -10.87 -3.02 10.06
CA PHE A 492 -9.87 -2.09 10.56
C PHE A 492 -8.90 -2.78 11.52
N ASN A 493 -7.65 -2.37 11.48
CA ASN A 493 -6.69 -2.71 12.53
C ASN A 493 -7.01 -1.97 13.85
N ASP A 494 -6.17 -2.11 14.88
CA ASP A 494 -6.42 -1.54 16.21
C ASP A 494 -6.54 -0.01 16.14
N PHE A 495 -5.64 0.66 15.41
CA PHE A 495 -5.70 2.11 15.20
C PHE A 495 -6.95 2.54 14.43
N GLY A 496 -7.27 1.84 13.33
CA GLY A 496 -8.45 2.14 12.51
C GLY A 496 -9.76 1.97 13.28
N ARG A 497 -9.83 1.03 14.24
CA ARG A 497 -11.01 0.88 15.11
C ARG A 497 -11.21 2.06 16.06
N GLU A 498 -10.12 2.59 16.61
CA GLU A 498 -10.18 3.81 17.43
C GLU A 498 -10.57 5.03 16.58
N LEU A 499 -9.93 5.19 15.41
CA LEU A 499 -10.26 6.21 14.43
C LEU A 499 -11.75 6.19 14.05
N ALA A 500 -12.28 5.01 13.78
CA ALA A 500 -13.67 4.85 13.37
C ALA A 500 -14.69 5.36 14.42
N LYS A 501 -14.31 5.53 15.68
CA LYS A 501 -15.19 6.05 16.74
C LYS A 501 -15.46 7.54 16.62
N ILE A 502 -14.56 8.29 16.00
CA ILE A 502 -14.59 9.76 15.90
C ILE A 502 -15.04 10.27 14.53
N LEU A 503 -15.59 9.38 13.68
CA LEU A 503 -16.05 9.71 12.34
C LEU A 503 -17.57 9.82 12.29
N TYR A 504 -18.09 10.76 11.49
CA TYR A 504 -19.44 10.63 10.95
C TYR A 504 -19.48 9.40 10.06
N LYS A 505 -20.58 8.64 10.12
CA LYS A 505 -20.76 7.41 9.34
C LYS A 505 -22.12 7.38 8.68
N ALA A 506 -22.14 6.87 7.46
CA ALA A 506 -23.37 6.51 6.76
C ALA A 506 -23.13 5.19 6.01
N ASP A 507 -24.14 4.32 5.92
CA ASP A 507 -24.13 3.25 4.93
C ASP A 507 -24.07 3.87 3.53
N GLY A 508 -23.21 3.34 2.66
CA GLY A 508 -23.06 3.88 1.30
C GLY A 508 -24.36 3.83 0.46
N GLY A 509 -25.33 3.00 0.86
CA GLY A 509 -26.67 2.97 0.27
C GLY A 509 -27.65 3.99 0.85
N ASP A 510 -27.39 4.59 2.02
CA ASP A 510 -28.26 5.61 2.64
C ASP A 510 -27.87 7.03 2.19
N PHE A 511 -28.30 7.39 0.99
CA PHE A 511 -28.02 8.72 0.47
C PHE A 511 -28.67 9.85 1.27
N ASN A 512 -29.75 9.61 2.01
CA ASN A 512 -30.35 10.60 2.89
C ASN A 512 -29.45 10.92 4.09
N ALA A 513 -28.70 9.95 4.60
CA ALA A 513 -27.71 10.22 5.64
C ALA A 513 -26.55 11.09 5.10
N ILE A 514 -26.13 10.87 3.86
CA ILE A 514 -25.12 11.72 3.19
C ILE A 514 -25.64 13.17 3.07
N LYS A 515 -26.88 13.36 2.62
CA LYS A 515 -27.52 14.69 2.54
C LYS A 515 -27.56 15.37 3.91
N ARG A 516 -28.03 14.67 4.94
CA ARG A 516 -28.08 15.23 6.31
C ARG A 516 -26.71 15.68 6.82
N PHE A 517 -25.65 14.93 6.52
CA PHE A 517 -24.30 15.35 6.87
C PHE A 517 -23.92 16.65 6.16
N VAL A 518 -24.15 16.76 4.86
CA VAL A 518 -23.81 17.99 4.11
C VAL A 518 -24.65 19.18 4.61
N GLU A 519 -25.96 18.99 4.76
CA GLU A 519 -26.87 20.07 5.14
C GLU A 519 -26.63 20.57 6.57
N ASN A 520 -26.55 19.65 7.54
CA ASN A 520 -26.45 20.02 8.95
C ASN A 520 -24.98 20.29 9.35
N THR A 521 -24.11 19.31 9.12
CA THR A 521 -22.73 19.41 9.62
C THR A 521 -21.88 20.38 8.80
N VAL A 522 -22.03 20.38 7.47
CA VAL A 522 -21.17 21.21 6.61
C VAL A 522 -21.79 22.59 6.38
N ILE A 523 -23.02 22.67 5.88
CA ILE A 523 -23.64 23.96 5.52
C ILE A 523 -24.02 24.75 6.77
N GLN A 524 -24.65 24.10 7.76
CA GLN A 524 -25.09 24.76 9.00
C GLN A 524 -23.98 24.84 10.06
N ASN A 525 -22.80 24.25 9.82
CA ASN A 525 -21.65 24.18 10.74
C ASN A 525 -21.97 23.48 12.08
N ASP A 526 -22.87 22.48 12.10
CA ASP A 526 -23.18 21.68 13.28
C ASP A 526 -22.23 20.47 13.37
N ASP A 527 -20.98 20.75 13.73
CA ASP A 527 -19.91 19.74 13.85
C ASP A 527 -19.75 19.27 15.28
N TYR A 528 -20.63 18.40 15.74
CA TYR A 528 -20.61 17.88 17.12
C TYR A 528 -19.47 16.90 17.40
N MET A 529 -18.73 16.39 16.37
CA MET A 529 -17.60 15.47 16.54
C MET A 529 -16.24 16.21 16.58
N LEU A 530 -16.22 17.55 16.54
CA LEU A 530 -14.96 18.30 16.47
C LEU A 530 -14.04 18.02 17.67
N LYS A 531 -14.59 18.05 18.88
CA LYS A 531 -13.82 17.84 20.12
C LYS A 531 -13.21 16.43 20.19
N GLU A 532 -13.95 15.43 19.77
CA GLU A 532 -13.49 14.05 19.72
C GLU A 532 -12.38 13.87 18.70
N ARG A 533 -12.47 14.53 17.52
CA ARG A 533 -11.41 14.54 16.52
C ARG A 533 -10.15 15.24 17.00
N GLU A 534 -10.28 16.41 17.62
CA GLU A 534 -9.14 17.14 18.20
C GLU A 534 -8.44 16.32 19.28
N ALA A 535 -9.20 15.71 20.20
CA ALA A 535 -8.64 14.85 21.25
C ALA A 535 -7.94 13.60 20.67
N PHE A 536 -8.52 13.01 19.61
CA PHE A 536 -7.88 11.89 18.91
C PHE A 536 -6.59 12.33 18.23
N PHE A 537 -6.60 13.46 17.53
CA PHE A 537 -5.42 14.01 16.86
C PHE A 537 -4.29 14.28 17.86
N GLU A 538 -4.58 14.98 18.95
CA GLU A 538 -3.59 15.25 20.00
C GLU A 538 -2.98 13.97 20.60
N LYS A 539 -3.80 12.95 20.76
CA LYS A 539 -3.36 11.68 21.36
C LYS A 539 -2.51 10.83 20.41
N TYR A 540 -2.85 10.77 19.14
CA TYR A 540 -2.30 9.76 18.23
C TYR A 540 -1.47 10.34 17.08
N LEU A 541 -1.71 11.58 16.65
CA LEU A 541 -1.20 12.12 15.39
C LEU A 541 -0.32 13.36 15.54
N ASP A 542 -0.41 14.09 16.65
CA ASP A 542 0.36 15.32 16.86
C ASP A 542 1.84 15.04 17.19
N TYR A 543 2.52 14.44 16.24
CA TYR A 543 3.94 14.09 16.40
C TYR A 543 4.86 15.31 16.42
N TYR A 544 4.45 16.43 15.82
CA TYR A 544 5.18 17.68 15.98
C TYR A 544 5.27 18.09 17.46
N LYS A 545 4.17 17.95 18.20
CA LYS A 545 4.14 18.21 19.65
C LYS A 545 4.83 17.08 20.44
N ILE A 546 4.62 15.82 20.05
CA ILE A 546 5.16 14.65 20.78
C ILE A 546 6.69 14.60 20.65
N ASN A 547 7.25 14.77 19.46
CA ASN A 547 8.68 14.70 19.19
C ASN A 547 9.37 16.07 19.25
N GLY A 548 8.61 17.18 19.26
CA GLY A 548 9.12 18.55 19.21
C GLY A 548 9.61 19.00 17.83
N MET A 549 9.39 18.16 16.78
CA MET A 549 9.83 18.42 15.41
C MET A 549 8.98 17.61 14.40
N PRO A 550 9.01 17.96 13.09
CA PRO A 550 8.38 17.17 12.03
C PRO A 550 8.91 15.74 11.98
N ALA A 551 8.10 14.81 11.45
CA ALA A 551 8.49 13.40 11.33
C ALA A 551 9.73 13.21 10.45
N SER A 552 9.88 13.99 9.37
CA SER A 552 11.05 13.94 8.49
C SER A 552 12.35 14.33 9.21
N GLU A 553 12.31 15.37 10.04
CA GLU A 553 13.45 15.82 10.84
C GLU A 553 13.81 14.79 11.91
N TYR A 554 12.79 14.24 12.60
CA TYR A 554 13.00 13.18 13.58
C TYR A 554 13.66 11.94 12.99
N ILE A 555 13.22 11.48 11.82
CA ILE A 555 13.83 10.35 11.11
C ILE A 555 15.27 10.66 10.73
N TYR A 556 15.49 11.84 10.16
CA TYR A 556 16.82 12.30 9.76
C TYR A 556 17.77 12.35 10.96
N GLU A 557 17.38 13.00 12.06
CA GLU A 557 18.19 13.10 13.29
C GLU A 557 18.43 11.72 13.93
N TYR A 558 17.41 10.86 13.97
CA TYR A 558 17.55 9.50 14.50
C TYR A 558 18.62 8.71 13.77
N ILE A 559 18.64 8.76 12.45
CA ILE A 559 19.61 8.02 11.62
C ILE A 559 21.00 8.65 11.76
N ASP A 560 21.11 9.97 11.71
CA ASP A 560 22.38 10.69 11.84
C ASP A 560 23.00 10.46 13.24
N ASP A 561 22.21 10.51 14.28
CA ASP A 561 22.61 10.17 15.65
C ASP A 561 23.08 8.72 15.78
N ALA A 562 22.40 7.76 15.14
CA ALA A 562 22.82 6.36 15.18
C ALA A 562 24.20 6.17 14.51
N ILE A 563 24.47 6.87 13.41
CA ILE A 563 25.76 6.86 12.73
C ILE A 563 26.84 7.52 13.59
N ASN A 564 26.54 8.65 14.24
CA ASN A 564 27.52 9.41 15.02
C ASN A 564 27.86 8.74 16.37
N LYS A 565 26.93 8.01 16.98
CA LYS A 565 27.17 7.30 18.26
C LYS A 565 28.17 6.15 18.16
N VAL A 566 28.47 5.67 16.97
CA VAL A 566 29.42 4.55 16.75
C VAL A 566 30.81 5.03 16.30
N GLN A 567 30.99 6.35 16.11
CA GLN A 567 32.30 6.96 15.89
C GLN A 567 33.13 6.91 17.19
#